data_091bd0580f6975b4d68e5e202bfc434a
#
_entry.id   091bd0580f6975b4d68e5e202bfc434a
#
_cell.length_a   1.000
_cell.length_b   1.000
_cell.length_c   1.000
_cell.angle_alpha   90.00
_cell.angle_beta   90.00
_cell.angle_gamma   90.00
#
_symmetry.space_group_name_H-M   'P 1'
#
loop_
_entity.id
_entity.type
_entity.pdbx_description
1 polymer ?
#
loop_
_entity_poly.entity_id
_entity_poly.type
_entity_poly.pdbx_seq_one_letter_code
_entity_poly.pdbx_strand_id
1 'polypeptide(L)'
;TFHPEADDNAEEIIKIINNAKINAGIAIHPKVNISDIDHLFGQVKQIIVMTVTPGFGGQKFMHDQVQKIKDLDEIRKSNNYNYEIAVDGGVNNENAKICKDNGANVLAVGSYLLSQNKDKYSEIINSLR
;
A
#
# COMPACT_ATOMS: atom_id res chain seq x y z
N THR A 1 -7.05 5.88 6.44
CA THR A 1 -6.18 6.03 5.25
C THR A 1 -6.88 6.89 4.20
N PHE A 2 -6.16 7.77 3.55
CA PHE A 2 -6.66 8.66 2.51
C PHE A 2 -5.57 8.89 1.45
N HIS A 3 -5.94 9.46 0.30
CA HIS A 3 -5.01 9.90 -0.75
C HIS A 3 -4.55 11.33 -0.45
N PRO A 4 -3.26 11.56 -0.12
CA PRO A 4 -2.79 12.89 0.29
C PRO A 4 -2.92 13.95 -0.82
N GLU A 5 -2.86 13.53 -2.09
CA GLU A 5 -3.05 14.42 -3.24
C GLU A 5 -4.51 14.90 -3.43
N ALA A 6 -5.45 14.37 -2.67
CA ALA A 6 -6.85 14.79 -2.73
C ALA A 6 -7.16 16.04 -1.89
N ASP A 7 -6.24 16.47 -1.03
CA ASP A 7 -6.44 17.61 -0.13
C ASP A 7 -5.11 18.31 0.16
N ASP A 8 -5.08 19.64 0.00
CA ASP A 8 -3.90 20.46 0.25
C ASP A 8 -3.49 20.50 1.73
N ASN A 9 -4.33 20.01 2.65
CA ASN A 9 -4.10 19.99 4.09
C ASN A 9 -3.77 18.58 4.63
N ALA A 10 -3.12 17.73 3.85
CA ALA A 10 -2.82 16.34 4.23
C ALA A 10 -2.15 16.22 5.60
N GLU A 11 -1.22 17.11 5.96
CA GLU A 11 -0.58 17.11 7.29
C GLU A 11 -1.57 17.36 8.43
N GLU A 12 -2.52 18.27 8.24
CA GLU A 12 -3.54 18.57 9.25
C GLU A 12 -4.47 17.40 9.45
N ILE A 13 -4.88 16.75 8.36
CA ILE A 13 -5.70 15.52 8.41
C ILE A 13 -4.98 14.44 9.21
N ILE A 14 -3.69 14.20 8.95
CA ILE A 14 -2.87 13.24 9.69
C ILE A 14 -2.83 13.60 11.19
N LYS A 15 -2.62 14.87 11.53
CA LYS A 15 -2.63 15.33 12.92
C LYS A 15 -3.96 15.10 13.61
N ILE A 16 -5.07 15.38 12.95
CA ILE A 16 -6.42 15.13 13.48
C ILE A 16 -6.62 13.65 13.78
N ILE A 17 -6.26 12.76 12.83
CA ILE A 17 -6.37 11.31 13.00
C ILE A 17 -5.51 10.83 14.18
N ASN A 18 -4.25 11.26 14.24
CA ASN A 18 -3.32 10.84 15.29
C ASN A 18 -3.72 11.39 16.67
N ASN A 19 -4.28 12.60 16.75
CA ASN A 19 -4.80 13.18 17.99
C ASN A 19 -6.04 12.41 18.52
N ALA A 20 -6.80 11.79 17.64
CA ALA A 20 -7.89 10.88 18.00
C ALA A 20 -7.38 9.50 18.49
N LYS A 21 -6.06 9.32 18.65
CA LYS A 21 -5.40 8.05 19.02
C LYS A 21 -5.67 6.91 18.03
N ILE A 22 -5.85 7.25 16.76
CA ILE A 22 -6.01 6.33 15.63
C ILE A 22 -4.76 6.45 14.74
N ASN A 23 -4.29 5.36 14.19
CA ASN A 23 -3.15 5.35 13.31
C ASN A 23 -3.53 5.94 11.94
N ALA A 24 -2.89 7.03 11.54
CA ALA A 24 -3.04 7.58 10.21
C ALA A 24 -2.31 6.73 9.17
N GLY A 25 -2.90 6.63 7.98
CA GLY A 25 -2.29 6.02 6.80
C GLY A 25 -2.55 6.85 5.55
N ILE A 26 -1.69 6.70 4.55
CA ILE A 26 -1.85 7.32 3.24
C ILE A 26 -1.84 6.27 2.14
N ALA A 27 -2.53 6.54 1.03
CA ALA A 27 -2.52 5.71 -0.17
C ALA A 27 -1.93 6.52 -1.32
N ILE A 28 -0.91 5.98 -1.98
CA ILE A 28 -0.18 6.66 -3.06
C ILE A 28 -0.77 6.22 -4.40
N HIS A 29 -1.39 7.15 -5.10
CA HIS A 29 -1.88 6.93 -6.46
C HIS A 29 -0.72 6.61 -7.43
N PRO A 30 -0.89 5.79 -8.48
CA PRO A 30 0.20 5.44 -9.41
C PRO A 30 0.91 6.64 -10.04
N LYS A 31 0.22 7.75 -10.24
CA LYS A 31 0.77 8.99 -10.85
C LYS A 31 1.51 9.91 -9.87
N VAL A 32 1.44 9.65 -8.56
CA VAL A 32 2.08 10.49 -7.54
C VAL A 32 3.52 10.01 -7.33
N ASN A 33 4.47 10.94 -7.32
CA ASN A 33 5.85 10.63 -6.99
C ASN A 33 6.04 10.58 -5.47
N ILE A 34 6.93 9.70 -5.01
CA ILE A 34 7.26 9.59 -3.58
C ILE A 34 7.80 10.92 -3.04
N SER A 35 8.63 11.62 -3.82
CA SER A 35 9.22 12.91 -3.44
C SER A 35 8.21 14.03 -3.18
N ASP A 36 7.00 13.92 -3.72
CA ASP A 36 5.97 14.94 -3.53
C ASP A 36 5.30 14.85 -2.15
N ILE A 37 5.42 13.69 -1.48
CA ILE A 37 4.72 13.35 -0.23
C ILE A 37 5.62 12.78 0.87
N ASP A 38 6.94 12.72 0.67
CA ASP A 38 7.89 12.09 1.60
C ASP A 38 7.93 12.77 2.99
N HIS A 39 7.62 14.08 3.05
CA HIS A 39 7.49 14.84 4.29
C HIS A 39 6.39 14.32 5.24
N LEU A 40 5.46 13.50 4.75
CA LEU A 40 4.38 12.90 5.53
C LEU A 40 4.79 11.56 6.20
N PHE A 41 5.84 10.90 5.71
CA PHE A 41 6.13 9.50 6.06
C PHE A 41 6.46 9.26 7.53
N GLY A 42 7.08 10.23 8.20
CA GLY A 42 7.35 10.14 9.64
C GLY A 42 6.11 10.24 10.54
N GLN A 43 4.96 10.64 9.98
CA GLN A 43 3.74 10.94 10.71
C GLN A 43 2.66 9.86 10.56
N VAL A 44 2.87 8.87 9.66
CA VAL A 44 1.91 7.81 9.35
C VAL A 44 2.37 6.45 9.83
N LYS A 45 1.44 5.52 9.98
CA LYS A 45 1.70 4.13 10.37
C LYS A 45 1.49 3.12 9.24
N GLN A 46 0.91 3.55 8.13
CA GLN A 46 0.75 2.72 6.95
C GLN A 46 0.85 3.58 5.68
N ILE A 47 1.54 3.05 4.68
CA ILE A 47 1.58 3.60 3.34
C ILE A 47 1.12 2.52 2.37
N ILE A 48 0.02 2.79 1.65
CA ILE A 48 -0.53 1.88 0.64
C ILE A 48 -0.02 2.30 -0.73
N VAL A 49 0.70 1.42 -1.39
CA VAL A 49 1.07 1.60 -2.80
C VAL A 49 -0.06 1.05 -3.66
N MET A 50 -0.72 1.95 -4.41
CA MET A 50 -1.72 1.54 -5.39
C MET A 50 -1.03 0.97 -6.62
N THR A 51 -1.30 -0.29 -6.91
CA THR A 51 -0.78 -1.02 -8.08
C THR A 51 -1.83 -1.20 -9.19
N VAL A 52 -2.88 -0.41 -9.12
CA VAL A 52 -3.90 -0.16 -10.14
C VAL A 52 -4.35 1.29 -10.03
N THR A 53 -5.01 1.82 -11.07
CA THR A 53 -5.69 3.11 -10.94
C THR A 53 -6.92 2.94 -10.06
N PRO A 54 -7.05 3.67 -8.92
CA PRO A 54 -8.23 3.56 -8.07
C PRO A 54 -9.54 3.83 -8.79
N GLY A 55 -10.60 3.08 -8.42
CA GLY A 55 -11.95 3.30 -8.97
C GLY A 55 -12.77 2.04 -9.15
N PHE A 56 -12.20 0.95 -9.63
CA PHE A 56 -12.91 -0.33 -9.81
C PHE A 56 -11.99 -1.54 -9.63
N GLY A 57 -12.56 -2.67 -9.25
CA GLY A 57 -11.83 -3.92 -9.04
C GLY A 57 -11.49 -4.66 -10.33
N GLY A 58 -10.66 -5.71 -10.22
CA GLY A 58 -10.34 -6.62 -11.33
C GLY A 58 -9.34 -6.08 -12.36
N GLN A 59 -8.69 -4.95 -12.08
CA GLN A 59 -7.65 -4.39 -12.93
C GLN A 59 -6.35 -5.22 -12.86
N LYS A 60 -5.53 -5.12 -13.91
CA LYS A 60 -4.21 -5.75 -13.96
C LYS A 60 -3.22 -4.99 -13.07
N PHE A 61 -2.39 -5.75 -12.38
CA PHE A 61 -1.30 -5.23 -11.57
C PHE A 61 -0.29 -4.40 -12.41
N MET A 62 0.05 -3.23 -11.92
CA MET A 62 1.02 -2.31 -12.54
C MET A 62 2.41 -2.59 -11.98
N HIS A 63 3.23 -3.33 -12.73
CA HIS A 63 4.57 -3.75 -12.28
C HIS A 63 5.56 -2.60 -12.09
N ASP A 64 5.37 -1.47 -12.76
CA ASP A 64 6.16 -0.26 -12.60
C ASP A 64 6.04 0.34 -11.19
N GLN A 65 4.93 0.06 -10.48
CA GLN A 65 4.74 0.52 -9.11
C GLN A 65 5.56 -0.25 -8.06
N VAL A 66 6.15 -1.40 -8.43
CA VAL A 66 7.03 -2.17 -7.54
C VAL A 66 8.25 -1.34 -7.11
N GLN A 67 8.75 -0.46 -7.97
CA GLN A 67 9.86 0.43 -7.61
C GLN A 67 9.49 1.31 -6.41
N LYS A 68 8.24 1.80 -6.32
CA LYS A 68 7.80 2.57 -5.14
C LYS A 68 7.83 1.77 -3.85
N ILE A 69 7.50 0.47 -3.90
CA ILE A 69 7.57 -0.41 -2.72
C ILE A 69 9.02 -0.46 -2.22
N LYS A 70 9.95 -0.67 -3.13
CA LYS A 70 11.39 -0.72 -2.82
C LYS A 70 11.90 0.60 -2.25
N ASP A 71 11.59 1.71 -2.91
CA ASP A 71 12.01 3.05 -2.48
C ASP A 71 11.48 3.37 -1.07
N LEU A 72 10.21 3.03 -0.80
CA LEU A 72 9.61 3.19 0.53
C LEU A 72 10.31 2.34 1.60
N ASP A 73 10.71 1.11 1.27
CA ASP A 73 11.44 0.24 2.20
C ASP A 73 12.84 0.79 2.50
N GLU A 74 13.53 1.33 1.50
CA GLU A 74 14.82 1.99 1.65
C GLU A 74 14.70 3.27 2.51
N ILE A 75 13.69 4.12 2.24
CA ILE A 75 13.41 5.34 3.02
C ILE A 75 13.07 4.97 4.46
N ARG A 76 12.21 3.97 4.69
CA ARG A 76 11.84 3.48 6.01
C ARG A 76 13.06 3.08 6.83
N LYS A 77 13.96 2.29 6.24
CA LYS A 77 15.19 1.82 6.90
C LYS A 77 16.17 2.95 7.16
N SER A 78 16.40 3.82 6.19
CA SER A 78 17.38 4.90 6.28
C SER A 78 17.00 5.97 7.32
N ASN A 79 15.69 6.23 7.49
CA ASN A 79 15.18 7.24 8.42
C ASN A 79 14.67 6.63 9.73
N ASN A 80 14.77 5.31 9.92
CA ASN A 80 14.22 4.61 11.07
C ASN A 80 12.71 4.89 11.29
N TYR A 81 11.96 4.99 10.20
CA TYR A 81 10.51 5.15 10.26
C TYR A 81 9.81 3.83 10.60
N ASN A 82 8.65 3.93 11.23
CA ASN A 82 7.87 2.79 11.68
C ASN A 82 6.48 2.78 11.01
N TYR A 83 6.47 2.65 9.70
CA TYR A 83 5.23 2.42 8.93
C TYR A 83 5.25 1.05 8.25
N GLU A 84 4.06 0.50 8.05
CA GLU A 84 3.87 -0.67 7.21
C GLU A 84 3.69 -0.25 5.74
N ILE A 85 4.25 -1.03 4.83
CA ILE A 85 4.04 -0.88 3.39
C ILE A 85 2.97 -1.88 2.98
N ALA A 86 1.81 -1.37 2.58
CA ALA A 86 0.72 -2.15 2.03
C ALA A 86 0.67 -2.01 0.51
N VAL A 87 0.16 -3.03 -0.17
CA VAL A 87 -0.03 -3.03 -1.62
C VAL A 87 -1.48 -3.34 -1.92
N ASP A 88 -2.13 -2.49 -2.71
CA ASP A 88 -3.51 -2.67 -3.15
C ASP A 88 -3.65 -2.51 -4.67
N GLY A 89 -4.16 -3.55 -5.32
CA GLY A 89 -4.52 -3.55 -6.73
C GLY A 89 -3.93 -4.72 -7.53
N GLY A 90 -4.79 -5.63 -7.99
CA GLY A 90 -4.44 -6.73 -8.88
C GLY A 90 -3.46 -7.77 -8.29
N VAL A 91 -3.35 -7.82 -6.95
CA VAL A 91 -2.46 -8.78 -6.27
C VAL A 91 -2.96 -10.21 -6.46
N ASN A 92 -2.04 -11.09 -6.83
CA ASN A 92 -2.24 -12.53 -7.02
C ASN A 92 -0.99 -13.31 -6.57
N ASN A 93 -0.95 -14.63 -6.75
CA ASN A 93 0.16 -15.48 -6.34
C ASN A 93 1.48 -15.19 -7.08
N GLU A 94 1.44 -14.67 -8.30
CA GLU A 94 2.63 -14.40 -9.10
C GLU A 94 3.34 -13.12 -8.61
N ASN A 95 2.58 -12.06 -8.34
CA ASN A 95 3.13 -10.76 -7.96
C ASN A 95 3.25 -10.55 -6.44
N ALA A 96 2.56 -11.34 -5.61
CA ALA A 96 2.66 -11.29 -4.15
C ALA A 96 4.10 -11.44 -3.66
N LYS A 97 4.83 -12.43 -4.21
CA LYS A 97 6.25 -12.64 -3.87
C LYS A 97 7.10 -11.44 -4.27
N ILE A 98 6.86 -10.85 -5.43
CA ILE A 98 7.58 -9.66 -5.91
C ILE A 98 7.39 -8.51 -4.92
N CYS A 99 6.15 -8.25 -4.48
CA CYS A 99 5.86 -7.21 -3.50
C CYS A 99 6.60 -7.46 -2.18
N LYS A 100 6.55 -8.68 -1.65
CA LYS A 100 7.24 -9.05 -0.40
C LYS A 100 8.75 -8.87 -0.49
N ASP A 101 9.36 -9.38 -1.55
CA ASP A 101 10.81 -9.31 -1.78
C ASP A 101 11.30 -7.86 -1.89
N ASN A 102 10.41 -6.92 -2.23
CA ASN A 102 10.69 -5.48 -2.29
C ASN A 102 10.27 -4.70 -1.04
N GLY A 103 9.80 -5.38 0.03
CA GLY A 103 9.60 -4.77 1.34
C GLY A 103 8.15 -4.56 1.75
N ALA A 104 7.16 -5.03 0.98
CA ALA A 104 5.76 -4.99 1.40
C ALA A 104 5.50 -5.88 2.63
N ASN A 105 4.71 -5.37 3.59
CA ASN A 105 4.30 -6.07 4.79
C ASN A 105 2.85 -6.58 4.71
N VAL A 106 2.01 -5.88 3.95
CA VAL A 106 0.57 -6.15 3.85
C VAL A 106 0.16 -6.24 2.38
N LEU A 107 -0.66 -7.22 2.04
CA LEU A 107 -1.22 -7.38 0.69
C LEU A 107 -2.75 -7.34 0.77
N ALA A 108 -3.38 -6.37 0.09
CA ALA A 108 -4.82 -6.34 -0.10
C ALA A 108 -5.20 -7.20 -1.32
N VAL A 109 -5.89 -8.31 -1.08
CA VAL A 109 -6.23 -9.28 -2.12
C VAL A 109 -7.75 -9.39 -2.23
N GLY A 110 -8.30 -8.83 -3.28
CA GLY A 110 -9.73 -8.83 -3.56
C GLY A 110 -10.12 -9.84 -4.64
N SER A 111 -10.25 -9.39 -5.87
CA SER A 111 -10.80 -10.16 -6.99
C SER A 111 -10.15 -11.52 -7.19
N TYR A 112 -8.83 -11.63 -7.00
CA TYR A 112 -8.11 -12.90 -7.15
C TYR A 112 -8.61 -13.96 -6.17
N LEU A 113 -8.80 -13.61 -4.90
CA LEU A 113 -9.31 -14.53 -3.88
C LEU A 113 -10.81 -14.80 -4.06
N LEU A 114 -11.60 -13.74 -4.22
CA LEU A 114 -13.07 -13.83 -4.23
C LEU A 114 -13.64 -14.51 -5.49
N SER A 115 -12.88 -14.58 -6.57
CA SER A 115 -13.25 -15.35 -7.78
C SER A 115 -13.06 -16.85 -7.63
N GLN A 116 -12.41 -17.30 -6.57
CA GLN A 116 -12.14 -18.72 -6.34
C GLN A 116 -13.25 -19.41 -5.55
N ASN A 117 -13.24 -20.76 -5.54
CA ASN A 117 -14.11 -21.52 -4.66
C ASN A 117 -13.70 -21.27 -3.20
N LYS A 118 -14.67 -21.03 -2.32
CA LYS A 118 -14.45 -20.77 -0.89
C LYS A 118 -13.63 -21.85 -0.19
N ASP A 119 -13.76 -23.10 -0.60
CA ASP A 119 -12.99 -24.23 -0.04
C ASP A 119 -11.47 -24.08 -0.25
N LYS A 120 -11.05 -23.28 -1.25
CA LYS A 120 -9.65 -23.00 -1.56
C LYS A 120 -9.07 -21.75 -0.88
N TYR A 121 -9.88 -20.97 -0.19
CA TYR A 121 -9.43 -19.68 0.38
C TYR A 121 -8.23 -19.84 1.30
N SER A 122 -8.26 -20.84 2.18
CA SER A 122 -7.16 -21.09 3.13
C SER A 122 -5.85 -21.45 2.41
N GLU A 123 -5.92 -22.28 1.37
CA GLU A 123 -4.77 -22.65 0.54
C GLU A 123 -4.19 -21.42 -0.18
N ILE A 124 -5.06 -20.62 -0.81
CA ILE A 124 -4.67 -19.42 -1.53
C ILE A 124 -4.03 -18.40 -0.57
N ILE A 125 -4.65 -18.13 0.57
CA ILE A 125 -4.10 -17.20 1.57
C ILE A 125 -2.72 -17.66 2.04
N ASN A 126 -2.53 -18.97 2.26
CA ASN A 126 -1.23 -19.50 2.64
C ASN A 126 -0.18 -19.37 1.52
N SER A 127 -0.58 -19.48 0.27
CA SER A 127 0.34 -19.30 -0.89
C SER A 127 0.78 -17.85 -1.09
N LEU A 128 0.03 -16.88 -0.55
CA LEU A 128 0.34 -15.44 -0.63
C LEU A 128 1.27 -14.96 0.51
N ARG A 129 1.43 -15.77 1.56
CA ARG A 129 2.29 -15.47 2.72
C ARG A 129 3.72 -15.92 2.48
#